data_c13a9bcaabb9ce611c7c5b6765456f48
#
_entry.id   c13a9bcaabb9ce611c7c5b6765456f48
#
_cell.length_a   1.000
_cell.length_b   1.000
_cell.length_c   1.000
_cell.angle_alpha   90.00
_cell.angle_beta   90.00
_cell.angle_gamma   90.00
#
_symmetry.space_group_name_H-M   'P 1'
#
loop_
_entity.id
_entity.type
_entity.pdbx_description
1 polymer ?
#
loop_
_entity_poly.entity_id
_entity_poly.type
_entity_poly.pdbx_seq_one_letter_code
_entity_poly.pdbx_strand_id
1 'polypeptide(L)'
;IKLAWHQRVLTLPAMGVLSRSLNTARFASTLSILVGSGVPMLRSMQAAGETLTNVAMRLRVLDATQRVREGFSLARALRADAEDKNKPGQVKLFPPVLIHLIASGEATGKLPEMLGRAADIHAREAERRALFF
;
A
#
# COMPACT_ATOMS: atom_id res chain seq x y z
N ILE A 1 -11.15 -22.39 26.48
CA ILE A 1 -11.31 -20.93 26.44
C ILE A 1 -9.95 -20.22 26.37
N LYS A 2 -8.99 -20.62 27.19
CA LYS A 2 -7.62 -20.08 27.14
C LYS A 2 -6.90 -20.38 25.82
N LEU A 3 -7.11 -21.56 25.24
CA LEU A 3 -6.53 -21.96 23.97
C LEU A 3 -7.06 -21.14 22.79
N ALA A 4 -8.36 -20.87 22.74
CA ALA A 4 -8.97 -20.08 21.72
C ALA A 4 -8.49 -18.61 21.77
N TRP A 5 -8.30 -18.08 23.00
CA TRP A 5 -7.81 -16.73 23.20
C TRP A 5 -6.33 -16.62 22.78
N HIS A 6 -5.49 -17.60 23.12
CA HIS A 6 -4.08 -17.68 22.71
C HIS A 6 -3.95 -17.78 21.18
N GLN A 7 -4.80 -18.57 20.54
CA GLN A 7 -4.80 -18.67 19.08
C GLN A 7 -5.20 -17.35 18.42
N ARG A 8 -6.16 -16.62 18.98
CA ARG A 8 -6.55 -15.29 18.49
C ARG A 8 -5.43 -14.28 18.63
N VAL A 9 -4.75 -14.26 19.76
CA VAL A 9 -3.63 -13.35 20.01
C VAL A 9 -2.46 -13.65 19.08
N LEU A 10 -2.19 -14.93 18.78
CA LEU A 10 -1.11 -15.33 17.88
C LEU A 10 -1.44 -15.11 16.41
N THR A 11 -2.73 -15.18 16.02
CA THR A 11 -3.15 -15.01 14.63
C THR A 11 -3.40 -13.54 14.25
N LEU A 12 -3.74 -12.68 15.21
CA LEU A 12 -4.04 -11.27 14.95
C LEU A 12 -2.91 -10.51 14.25
N PRO A 13 -1.62 -10.59 14.69
CA PRO A 13 -0.54 -9.91 13.97
C PRO A 13 -0.33 -10.46 12.56
N ALA A 14 -0.45 -11.78 12.38
CA ALA A 14 -0.31 -12.43 11.09
C ALA A 14 -1.45 -12.04 10.15
N MET A 15 -2.67 -11.96 10.64
CA MET A 15 -3.83 -11.49 9.87
C MET A 15 -3.69 -10.03 9.48
N GLY A 16 -3.14 -9.19 10.35
CA GLY A 16 -2.86 -7.79 10.05
C GLY A 16 -1.84 -7.65 8.90
N VAL A 17 -0.78 -8.44 8.91
CA VAL A 17 0.23 -8.43 7.85
C VAL A 17 -0.38 -8.94 6.53
N LEU A 18 -1.16 -10.03 6.59
CA LEU A 18 -1.86 -10.55 5.41
C LEU A 18 -2.80 -9.50 4.82
N SER A 19 -3.59 -8.86 5.65
CA SER A 19 -4.52 -7.81 5.22
C SER A 19 -3.77 -6.65 4.54
N ARG A 20 -2.65 -6.21 5.12
CA ARG A 20 -1.85 -5.13 4.52
C ARG A 20 -1.26 -5.55 3.17
N SER A 21 -0.77 -6.78 3.07
CA SER A 21 -0.22 -7.29 1.80
C SER A 21 -1.28 -7.36 0.72
N LEU A 22 -2.49 -7.85 1.05
CA LEU A 22 -3.62 -7.90 0.11
C LEU A 22 -4.05 -6.50 -0.33
N ASN A 23 -4.19 -5.59 0.61
CA ASN A 23 -4.57 -4.21 0.30
C ASN A 23 -3.50 -3.52 -0.55
N THR A 24 -2.22 -3.70 -0.22
CA THR A 24 -1.11 -3.13 -0.98
C THR A 24 -1.10 -3.67 -2.42
N ALA A 25 -1.25 -4.98 -2.59
CA ALA A 25 -1.29 -5.60 -3.92
C ALA A 25 -2.45 -5.06 -4.76
N ARG A 26 -3.62 -4.95 -4.15
CA ARG A 26 -4.82 -4.44 -4.81
C ARG A 26 -4.68 -2.98 -5.21
N PHE A 27 -4.16 -2.16 -4.32
CA PHE A 27 -3.89 -0.74 -4.58
C PHE A 27 -2.89 -0.58 -5.74
N ALA A 28 -1.75 -1.27 -5.67
CA ALA A 28 -0.70 -1.18 -6.68
C ALA A 28 -1.18 -1.68 -8.05
N SER A 29 -1.93 -2.79 -8.07
CA SER A 29 -2.46 -3.37 -9.31
C SER A 29 -3.46 -2.42 -9.98
N THR A 30 -4.40 -1.89 -9.20
CA THR A 30 -5.42 -0.96 -9.73
C THR A 30 -4.77 0.32 -10.25
N LEU A 31 -3.83 0.86 -9.47
CA LEU A 31 -3.12 2.08 -9.86
C LEU A 31 -2.29 1.85 -11.14
N SER A 32 -1.61 0.70 -11.23
CA SER A 32 -0.84 0.32 -12.41
C SER A 32 -1.69 0.32 -13.67
N ILE A 33 -2.85 -0.33 -13.61
CA ILE A 33 -3.77 -0.44 -14.76
C ILE A 33 -4.28 0.94 -15.17
N LEU A 34 -4.73 1.74 -14.22
CA LEU A 34 -5.33 3.04 -14.53
C LEU A 34 -4.30 4.03 -15.08
N VAL A 35 -3.15 4.15 -14.43
CA VAL A 35 -2.08 5.03 -14.90
C VAL A 35 -1.55 4.56 -16.25
N GLY A 36 -1.39 3.24 -16.43
CA GLY A 36 -0.96 2.66 -17.69
C GLY A 36 -1.94 2.87 -18.83
N SER A 37 -3.21 3.06 -18.53
CA SER A 37 -4.27 3.31 -19.50
C SER A 37 -4.47 4.81 -19.81
N GLY A 38 -3.66 5.67 -19.21
CA GLY A 38 -3.72 7.11 -19.45
C GLY A 38 -4.69 7.87 -18.54
N VAL A 39 -5.23 7.24 -17.50
CA VAL A 39 -6.09 7.93 -16.53
C VAL A 39 -5.22 8.88 -15.70
N PRO A 40 -5.65 10.14 -15.48
CA PRO A 40 -4.87 11.09 -14.68
C PRO A 40 -4.55 10.55 -13.29
N MET A 41 -3.38 10.94 -12.76
CA MET A 41 -2.87 10.41 -11.49
C MET A 41 -3.86 10.57 -10.32
N LEU A 42 -4.44 11.75 -10.16
CA LEU A 42 -5.34 12.01 -9.03
C LEU A 42 -6.58 11.13 -9.09
N ARG A 43 -7.16 10.97 -10.29
CA ARG A 43 -8.32 10.11 -10.49
C ARG A 43 -7.97 8.64 -10.27
N SER A 44 -6.79 8.22 -10.72
CA SER A 44 -6.28 6.85 -10.53
C SER A 44 -6.10 6.56 -9.04
N MET A 45 -5.53 7.49 -8.29
CA MET A 45 -5.33 7.34 -6.85
C MET A 45 -6.66 7.23 -6.10
N GLN A 46 -7.64 8.03 -6.47
CA GLN A 46 -8.98 7.97 -5.87
C GLN A 46 -9.61 6.60 -6.10
N ALA A 47 -9.59 6.12 -7.34
CA ALA A 47 -10.15 4.81 -7.67
C ALA A 47 -9.41 3.67 -6.98
N ALA A 48 -8.08 3.70 -6.98
CA ALA A 48 -7.27 2.68 -6.31
C ALA A 48 -7.49 2.71 -4.80
N GLY A 49 -7.62 3.89 -4.21
CA GLY A 49 -7.91 4.05 -2.78
C GLY A 49 -9.24 3.43 -2.37
N GLU A 50 -10.24 3.49 -3.24
CA GLU A 50 -11.55 2.90 -2.99
C GLU A 50 -11.53 1.38 -2.91
N THR A 51 -10.51 0.72 -3.47
CA THR A 51 -10.36 -0.73 -3.39
C THR A 51 -9.84 -1.19 -2.03
N LEU A 52 -9.35 -0.28 -1.21
CA LEU A 52 -8.77 -0.62 0.09
C LEU A 52 -9.85 -0.90 1.12
N THR A 53 -9.72 -2.04 1.82
CA THR A 53 -10.61 -2.41 2.92
C THR A 53 -10.07 -1.93 4.28
N ASN A 54 -8.76 -1.69 4.36
CA ASN A 54 -8.12 -1.15 5.56
C ASN A 54 -8.37 0.36 5.63
N VAL A 55 -9.07 0.80 6.69
CA VAL A 55 -9.46 2.21 6.84
C VAL A 55 -8.25 3.13 6.96
N ALA A 56 -7.22 2.72 7.71
CA ALA A 56 -6.02 3.52 7.89
C ALA A 56 -5.29 3.73 6.55
N MET A 57 -5.21 2.69 5.73
CA MET A 57 -4.61 2.78 4.40
C MET A 57 -5.43 3.68 3.46
N ARG A 58 -6.77 3.59 3.53
CA ARG A 58 -7.65 4.49 2.76
C ARG A 58 -7.42 5.95 3.11
N LEU A 59 -7.35 6.25 4.41
CA LEU A 59 -7.09 7.61 4.89
C LEU A 59 -5.72 8.10 4.45
N ARG A 60 -4.71 7.20 4.46
CA ARG A 60 -3.37 7.54 3.98
C ARG A 60 -3.40 7.90 2.49
N VAL A 61 -4.14 7.14 1.68
CA VAL A 61 -4.25 7.44 0.24
C VAL A 61 -4.99 8.74 0.00
N LEU A 62 -6.03 9.05 0.78
CA LEU A 62 -6.74 10.33 0.68
C LEU A 62 -5.78 11.50 0.96
N ASP A 63 -4.99 11.40 2.03
CA ASP A 63 -3.98 12.41 2.37
C ASP A 63 -2.90 12.50 1.28
N ALA A 64 -2.42 11.36 0.78
CA ALA A 64 -1.43 11.31 -0.29
C ALA A 64 -1.97 11.95 -1.57
N THR A 65 -3.23 11.73 -1.90
CA THR A 65 -3.88 12.35 -3.06
C THR A 65 -3.84 13.87 -2.96
N GLN A 66 -4.12 14.41 -1.78
CA GLN A 66 -4.04 15.85 -1.54
C GLN A 66 -2.60 16.36 -1.70
N ARG A 67 -1.62 15.62 -1.19
CA ARG A 67 -0.19 15.99 -1.32
C ARG A 67 0.27 15.97 -2.79
N VAL A 68 -0.16 14.97 -3.56
CA VAL A 68 0.13 14.92 -5.01
C VAL A 68 -0.49 16.12 -5.72
N ARG A 69 -1.71 16.51 -5.34
CA ARG A 69 -2.36 17.70 -5.88
C ARG A 69 -1.53 18.96 -5.60
N GLU A 70 -0.86 19.01 -4.45
CA GLU A 70 0.00 20.13 -4.06
C GLU A 70 1.38 20.09 -4.71
N GLY A 71 1.68 19.07 -5.50
CA GLY A 71 2.93 18.94 -6.25
C GLY A 71 3.92 17.91 -5.69
N PHE A 72 3.56 17.15 -4.66
CA PHE A 72 4.42 16.07 -4.14
C PHE A 72 4.49 14.92 -5.14
N SER A 73 5.64 14.24 -5.20
CA SER A 73 5.72 12.97 -5.91
C SER A 73 4.86 11.93 -5.21
N LEU A 74 4.43 10.91 -5.94
CA LEU A 74 3.61 9.84 -5.36
C LEU A 74 4.37 9.11 -4.24
N ALA A 75 5.65 8.80 -4.45
CA ALA A 75 6.48 8.13 -3.45
C ALA A 75 6.56 8.95 -2.16
N ARG A 76 6.80 10.25 -2.30
CA ARG A 76 6.91 11.16 -1.16
C ARG A 76 5.57 11.30 -0.42
N ALA A 77 4.49 11.42 -1.19
CA ALA A 77 3.15 11.58 -0.64
C ALA A 77 2.73 10.36 0.20
N LEU A 78 3.02 9.14 -0.28
CA LEU A 78 2.71 7.91 0.45
C LEU A 78 3.61 7.69 1.66
N ARG A 79 4.83 8.24 1.64
CA ARG A 79 5.81 8.11 2.72
C ARG A 79 5.59 9.10 3.85
N ALA A 80 4.76 10.09 3.70
CA ALA A 80 4.66 11.23 4.62
C ALA A 80 4.44 10.84 6.09
N ASP A 81 3.79 9.68 6.37
CA ASP A 81 3.62 9.17 7.73
C ASP A 81 4.93 8.72 8.37
N ALA A 82 5.87 8.22 7.57
CA ALA A 82 7.15 7.73 8.09
C ALA A 82 8.06 8.86 8.55
N GLU A 83 7.76 10.08 8.14
CA GLU A 83 8.54 11.27 8.49
C GLU A 83 8.03 11.97 9.76
N ASP A 84 6.89 11.54 10.30
CA ASP A 84 6.38 12.12 11.55
C ASP A 84 7.14 11.55 12.74
N LYS A 85 8.22 12.26 13.11
CA LYS A 85 9.09 11.91 14.22
C LYS A 85 8.39 12.01 15.58
N ASN A 86 7.20 12.60 15.63
CA ASN A 86 6.45 12.80 16.86
C ASN A 86 5.57 11.63 17.24
N LYS A 87 5.53 10.57 16.40
CA LYS A 87 4.75 9.36 16.67
C LYS A 87 5.65 8.13 16.57
N PRO A 88 6.54 7.92 17.56
CA PRO A 88 7.37 6.72 17.56
C PRO A 88 6.49 5.46 17.68
N GLY A 89 6.79 4.45 16.85
CA GLY A 89 6.05 3.20 16.86
C GLY A 89 4.90 3.11 15.87
N GLN A 90 4.70 4.11 15.01
CA GLN A 90 3.73 3.98 13.92
C GLN A 90 4.16 2.90 12.93
N VAL A 91 3.26 1.96 12.70
CA VAL A 91 3.45 0.93 11.69
C VAL A 91 3.40 1.60 10.33
N LYS A 92 4.39 1.33 9.48
CA LYS A 92 4.36 1.79 8.09
C LYS A 92 3.20 1.13 7.39
N LEU A 93 2.21 1.93 6.95
CA LEU A 93 1.00 1.40 6.31
C LEU A 93 1.32 0.76 4.96
N PHE A 94 2.16 1.41 4.17
CA PHE A 94 2.59 0.85 2.89
C PHE A 94 4.03 0.35 2.99
N PRO A 95 4.34 -0.84 2.40
CA PRO A 95 5.67 -1.42 2.49
C PRO A 95 6.74 -0.57 1.82
N PRO A 96 7.98 -0.56 2.34
CA PRO A 96 9.09 0.16 1.71
C PRO A 96 9.35 -0.25 0.26
N VAL A 97 9.14 -1.51 -0.08
CA VAL A 97 9.31 -2.02 -1.44
C VAL A 97 8.41 -1.28 -2.42
N LEU A 98 7.14 -1.07 -2.05
CA LEU A 98 6.20 -0.31 -2.89
C LEU A 98 6.72 1.12 -3.10
N ILE A 99 7.12 1.79 -2.04
CA ILE A 99 7.62 3.17 -2.11
C ILE A 99 8.86 3.26 -3.01
N HIS A 100 9.79 2.32 -2.87
CA HIS A 100 11.00 2.26 -3.69
C HIS A 100 10.69 2.07 -5.18
N LEU A 101 9.77 1.16 -5.49
CA LEU A 101 9.38 0.90 -6.87
C LEU A 101 8.66 2.09 -7.49
N ILE A 102 7.81 2.76 -6.71
CA ILE A 102 7.15 3.99 -7.16
C ILE A 102 8.19 5.07 -7.46
N ALA A 103 9.14 5.31 -6.56
CA ALA A 103 10.19 6.30 -6.76
C ALA A 103 11.00 6.01 -8.01
N SER A 104 11.38 4.75 -8.23
CA SER A 104 12.09 4.31 -9.43
C SER A 104 11.26 4.55 -10.69
N GLY A 105 9.98 4.21 -10.65
CA GLY A 105 9.08 4.41 -11.78
C GLY A 105 8.87 5.87 -12.12
N GLU A 106 8.75 6.73 -11.13
CA GLU A 106 8.62 8.17 -11.33
C GLU A 106 9.89 8.77 -11.93
N ALA A 107 11.06 8.32 -11.47
CA ALA A 107 12.35 8.80 -11.98
C ALA A 107 12.64 8.37 -13.42
N THR A 108 12.18 7.18 -13.82
CA THR A 108 12.48 6.58 -15.13
C THR A 108 11.34 6.69 -16.14
N GLY A 109 10.18 7.20 -15.73
CA GLY A 109 9.00 7.24 -16.59
C GLY A 109 8.32 5.87 -16.77
N LYS A 110 8.60 4.92 -15.91
CA LYS A 110 8.08 3.54 -15.97
C LYS A 110 7.19 3.19 -14.79
N LEU A 111 6.42 4.17 -14.31
CA LEU A 111 5.58 4.00 -13.13
C LEU A 111 4.57 2.84 -13.24
N PRO A 112 3.82 2.68 -14.35
CA PRO A 112 2.89 1.55 -14.43
C PRO A 112 3.57 0.20 -14.30
N GLU A 113 4.74 0.02 -14.92
CA GLU A 113 5.51 -1.22 -14.86
C GLU A 113 5.99 -1.51 -13.44
N MET A 114 6.49 -0.49 -12.73
CA MET A 114 6.97 -0.63 -11.37
C MET A 114 5.83 -0.92 -10.40
N LEU A 115 4.68 -0.30 -10.58
CA LEU A 115 3.47 -0.59 -9.81
C LEU A 115 3.00 -2.03 -10.02
N GLY A 116 3.02 -2.51 -11.26
CA GLY A 116 2.68 -3.90 -11.56
C GLY A 116 3.62 -4.88 -10.89
N ARG A 117 4.92 -4.56 -10.87
CA ARG A 117 5.92 -5.37 -10.17
C ARG A 117 5.69 -5.41 -8.67
N ALA A 118 5.38 -4.26 -8.07
CA ALA A 118 5.03 -4.19 -6.65
C ALA A 118 3.77 -5.01 -6.34
N ALA A 119 2.76 -4.93 -7.20
CA ALA A 119 1.53 -5.71 -7.05
C ALA A 119 1.83 -7.21 -7.00
N ASP A 120 2.68 -7.71 -7.90
CA ASP A 120 3.07 -9.12 -7.94
C ASP A 120 3.82 -9.54 -6.67
N ILE A 121 4.76 -8.73 -6.21
CA ILE A 121 5.55 -9.01 -5.00
C ILE A 121 4.62 -9.15 -3.80
N HIS A 122 3.70 -8.22 -3.61
CA HIS A 122 2.82 -8.21 -2.45
C HIS A 122 1.70 -9.25 -2.54
N ALA A 123 1.23 -9.55 -3.75
CA ALA A 123 0.28 -10.65 -3.95
C ALA A 123 0.91 -12.00 -3.57
N ARG A 124 2.15 -12.24 -3.97
CA ARG A 124 2.88 -13.45 -3.60
C ARG A 124 3.16 -13.53 -2.11
N GLU A 125 3.48 -12.41 -1.50
CA GLU A 125 3.67 -12.33 -0.05
C GLU A 125 2.37 -12.70 0.68
N ALA A 126 1.24 -12.20 0.21
CA ALA A 126 -0.08 -12.53 0.76
C ALA A 126 -0.37 -14.03 0.63
N GLU A 127 -0.07 -14.64 -0.51
CA GLU A 127 -0.23 -16.08 -0.70
C GLU A 127 0.62 -16.88 0.28
N ARG A 128 1.88 -16.53 0.43
CA ARG A 128 2.79 -17.23 1.37
C ARG A 128 2.27 -17.13 2.80
N ARG A 129 1.78 -15.97 3.21
CA ARG A 129 1.24 -15.79 4.56
C ARG A 129 -0.05 -16.55 4.76
N ALA A 130 -0.91 -16.62 3.74
CA ALA A 130 -2.16 -17.38 3.80
C ALA A 130 -1.91 -18.88 3.97
N LEU A 131 -0.83 -19.42 3.40
CA LEU A 131 -0.49 -20.84 3.51
C LEU A 131 -0.08 -21.29 4.92
N PHE A 132 0.28 -20.33 5.79
CA PHE A 132 0.70 -20.63 7.17
C PHE A 132 -0.42 -20.47 8.19
N PHE A 133 -1.62 -20.19 7.73
CA PHE A 133 -2.80 -20.19 8.55
C PHE A 133 -3.55 -21.50 8.39
#